data_0c438107ebc82155de55340fc4c28010
#
_entry.id   0c438107ebc82155de55340fc4c28010
#
_cell.length_a   1.000
_cell.length_b   1.000
_cell.length_c   1.000
_cell.angle_alpha   90.00
_cell.angle_beta   90.00
_cell.angle_gamma   90.00
#
_symmetry.space_group_name_H-M   'P 1'
#
loop_
_entity.id
_entity.type
_entity.pdbx_description
1 polymer ?
#
loop_
_entity_poly.entity_id
_entity_poly.type
_entity_poly.pdbx_seq_one_letter_code
_entity_poly.pdbx_strand_id
1 'polypeptide(L)'
;MSLGGDAKIIGGSPAVFKAKRGGAIPAPKLLDLYPGAAAAYSLRKLRNAYAGAAVRIRRSGDNAEYDFGFTGAGDFDTASAEAFCVAGGGTKNGYISKWYDQSGGAINYQQTNGSKQNQIISNGVVLTDGTNTKPVIKMEANKGLVTDSNIQVFPSKIGTILSVFKNTASFGTICATYQAPSGVDWQLDSSTATIGYKWYSSGGGSTKIAANLDVTTFQTQSQIRTSGTVMGIYTNGVKLQDLTIGNDQQSANKVCLGSFQIGSVPSGDWLVGSFAEQ
;
A
#
# COMPACT_ATOMS: atom_id res chain seq x y z
N MET A 1 -18.87 -34.02 79.01
CA MET A 1 -19.48 -34.46 77.74
C MET A 1 -18.57 -34.01 76.61
N SER A 2 -17.80 -34.95 76.04
CA SER A 2 -16.89 -34.73 74.91
C SER A 2 -17.64 -35.20 73.65
N LEU A 3 -17.71 -34.31 72.69
CA LEU A 3 -18.14 -34.69 71.34
C LEU A 3 -16.94 -34.53 70.39
N GLY A 4 -16.24 -35.67 70.25
CA GLY A 4 -15.30 -35.84 69.18
C GLY A 4 -16.01 -36.09 67.87
N GLY A 5 -15.76 -35.24 66.90
CA GLY A 5 -16.18 -35.39 65.52
C GLY A 5 -14.99 -35.45 64.61
N ASP A 6 -14.59 -36.66 64.17
CA ASP A 6 -13.53 -36.88 63.20
C ASP A 6 -13.94 -36.35 61.83
N ALA A 7 -13.32 -35.28 61.40
CA ALA A 7 -13.46 -34.80 60.03
C ALA A 7 -12.52 -35.60 59.13
N LYS A 8 -13.07 -36.53 58.36
CA LYS A 8 -12.36 -37.30 57.33
C LYS A 8 -12.02 -36.40 56.14
N ILE A 9 -10.78 -36.03 56.02
CA ILE A 9 -10.23 -35.33 54.84
C ILE A 9 -10.17 -36.34 53.69
N ILE A 10 -11.10 -36.26 52.75
CA ILE A 10 -11.04 -37.01 51.50
C ILE A 10 -9.99 -36.33 50.63
N GLY A 11 -8.82 -36.96 50.50
CA GLY A 11 -7.75 -36.53 49.63
C GLY A 11 -8.14 -36.59 48.17
N GLY A 12 -8.65 -35.47 47.62
CA GLY A 12 -8.70 -35.26 46.20
C GLY A 12 -7.35 -34.83 45.70
N SER A 13 -6.75 -35.55 44.77
CA SER A 13 -5.55 -35.10 44.07
C SER A 13 -5.76 -33.70 43.52
N PRO A 14 -4.83 -32.73 43.72
CA PRO A 14 -4.98 -31.42 43.15
C PRO A 14 -5.04 -31.57 41.63
N ALA A 15 -6.15 -31.16 41.04
CA ALA A 15 -6.24 -31.03 39.59
C ALA A 15 -5.17 -30.05 39.14
N VAL A 16 -4.13 -30.58 38.48
CA VAL A 16 -3.10 -29.74 37.83
C VAL A 16 -3.80 -29.02 36.67
N PHE A 17 -4.25 -27.81 36.93
CA PHE A 17 -4.66 -26.91 35.86
C PHE A 17 -3.40 -26.62 35.04
N LYS A 18 -3.19 -27.39 33.98
CA LYS A 18 -2.25 -26.98 32.93
C LYS A 18 -2.82 -25.69 32.35
N ALA A 19 -2.30 -24.54 32.82
CA ALA A 19 -2.54 -23.29 32.17
C ALA A 19 -2.17 -23.50 30.70
N LYS A 20 -3.17 -23.40 29.81
CA LYS A 20 -2.94 -23.37 28.37
C LYS A 20 -1.95 -22.24 28.15
N ARG A 21 -0.69 -22.54 27.80
CA ARG A 21 0.31 -21.50 27.48
C ARG A 21 -0.35 -20.64 26.43
N GLY A 22 -0.76 -19.43 26.80
CA GLY A 22 -1.20 -18.44 25.85
C GLY A 22 -0.11 -18.31 24.81
N GLY A 23 -0.41 -18.58 23.53
CA GLY A 23 0.54 -18.35 22.46
C GLY A 23 1.06 -16.92 22.60
N ALA A 24 2.36 -16.72 22.35
CA ALA A 24 2.94 -15.37 22.40
C ALA A 24 2.06 -14.44 21.57
N ILE A 25 1.63 -13.34 22.19
CA ILE A 25 0.87 -12.30 21.46
C ILE A 25 1.79 -11.79 20.35
N PRO A 26 1.37 -11.85 19.08
CA PRO A 26 2.21 -11.37 17.99
C PRO A 26 2.54 -9.88 18.20
N ALA A 27 3.77 -9.49 17.89
CA ALA A 27 4.16 -8.08 17.94
C ALA A 27 3.17 -7.23 17.10
N PRO A 28 2.78 -6.05 17.60
CA PRO A 28 1.85 -5.19 16.89
C PRO A 28 2.46 -4.73 15.56
N LYS A 29 1.64 -4.68 14.52
CA LYS A 29 2.02 -4.19 13.19
C LYS A 29 1.62 -2.73 13.04
N LEU A 30 1.95 -2.12 11.91
CA LEU A 30 1.76 -0.68 11.68
C LEU A 30 0.32 -0.21 11.98
N LEU A 31 -0.69 -0.89 11.44
CA LEU A 31 -2.09 -0.51 11.64
C LEU A 31 -2.70 -0.99 12.97
N ASP A 32 -2.01 -1.85 13.71
CA ASP A 32 -2.36 -2.14 15.11
C ASP A 32 -1.95 -0.98 16.03
N LEU A 33 -0.84 -0.29 15.69
CA LEU A 33 -0.32 0.88 16.43
C LEU A 33 -1.00 2.18 16.00
N TYR A 34 -1.30 2.32 14.71
CA TYR A 34 -1.88 3.52 14.10
C TYR A 34 -3.15 3.17 13.33
N PRO A 35 -4.27 2.93 14.02
CA PRO A 35 -5.55 2.59 13.40
C PRO A 35 -6.17 3.80 12.69
N GLY A 36 -7.19 3.54 11.85
CA GLY A 36 -8.00 4.58 11.21
C GLY A 36 -7.51 5.00 9.83
N ALA A 37 -6.58 4.25 9.21
CA ALA A 37 -6.28 4.45 7.80
C ALA A 37 -7.53 4.23 6.94
N ALA A 38 -7.81 5.15 6.00
CA ALA A 38 -8.92 5.02 5.06
C ALA A 38 -8.68 3.93 4.03
N ALA A 39 -7.43 3.75 3.62
CA ALA A 39 -6.94 2.65 2.80
C ALA A 39 -5.45 2.42 3.09
N ALA A 40 -4.97 1.18 2.98
CA ALA A 40 -3.57 0.84 3.21
C ALA A 40 -3.15 -0.41 2.41
N TYR A 41 -2.07 -0.29 1.67
CA TYR A 41 -1.59 -1.32 0.74
C TYR A 41 -0.14 -1.64 1.01
N SER A 42 0.19 -2.92 1.08
CA SER A 42 1.57 -3.37 1.27
C SER A 42 1.72 -4.84 0.87
N LEU A 43 2.95 -5.20 0.48
CA LEU A 43 3.34 -6.60 0.30
C LEU A 43 3.76 -7.26 1.64
N ARG A 44 3.71 -6.53 2.76
CA ARG A 44 3.79 -7.10 4.11
C ARG A 44 2.46 -6.94 4.84
N LYS A 45 2.20 -7.77 5.83
CA LYS A 45 0.99 -7.68 6.64
C LYS A 45 1.05 -6.45 7.54
N LEU A 46 0.08 -5.53 7.41
CA LEU A 46 0.04 -4.26 8.14
C LEU A 46 -0.76 -4.33 9.44
N ARG A 47 -1.61 -5.35 9.64
CA ARG A 47 -2.47 -5.52 10.82
C ARG A 47 -2.58 -7.00 11.19
N ASN A 48 -2.40 -7.34 12.46
CA ASN A 48 -2.48 -8.73 12.92
C ASN A 48 -3.85 -9.39 12.64
N ALA A 49 -4.93 -8.63 12.78
CA ALA A 49 -6.28 -9.10 12.51
C ALA A 49 -6.62 -9.27 11.01
N TYR A 50 -5.78 -8.77 10.09
CA TYR A 50 -6.04 -8.91 8.66
C TYR A 50 -5.84 -10.36 8.21
N ALA A 51 -6.86 -10.95 7.59
CA ALA A 51 -6.85 -12.34 7.12
C ALA A 51 -6.96 -12.47 5.58
N GLY A 52 -7.03 -11.33 4.87
CA GLY A 52 -7.16 -11.30 3.41
C GLY A 52 -5.83 -11.49 2.68
N ALA A 53 -5.91 -11.49 1.35
CA ALA A 53 -4.75 -11.52 0.47
C ALA A 53 -4.00 -10.18 0.46
N ALA A 54 -2.71 -10.21 0.08
CA ALA A 54 -1.95 -9.02 -0.25
C ALA A 54 -2.30 -8.57 -1.68
N VAL A 55 -2.16 -9.46 -2.64
CA VAL A 55 -2.35 -9.18 -4.07
C VAL A 55 -3.05 -10.33 -4.78
N ARG A 56 -3.71 -10.01 -5.90
CA ARG A 56 -4.07 -10.97 -6.95
C ARG A 56 -3.07 -10.86 -8.07
N ILE A 57 -2.51 -12.01 -8.46
CA ILE A 57 -1.52 -12.12 -9.53
C ILE A 57 -2.14 -12.87 -10.71
N ARG A 58 -2.04 -12.28 -11.90
CA ARG A 58 -2.26 -12.97 -13.19
C ARG A 58 -0.93 -13.47 -13.71
N ARG A 59 -0.80 -14.76 -13.96
CA ARG A 59 0.40 -15.35 -14.59
C ARG A 59 0.33 -15.27 -16.11
N SER A 60 1.49 -15.12 -16.76
CA SER A 60 1.58 -14.86 -18.20
C SER A 60 1.30 -16.08 -19.08
N GLY A 61 1.46 -17.30 -18.57
CA GLY A 61 1.40 -18.51 -19.40
C GLY A 61 0.00 -18.79 -19.94
N ASP A 62 -1.01 -18.69 -19.10
CA ASP A 62 -2.41 -19.01 -19.42
C ASP A 62 -3.41 -17.94 -18.96
N ASN A 63 -2.93 -16.81 -18.42
CA ASN A 63 -3.71 -15.73 -17.82
C ASN A 63 -4.53 -16.14 -16.58
N ALA A 64 -4.25 -17.26 -15.96
CA ALA A 64 -4.89 -17.62 -14.70
C ALA A 64 -4.53 -16.61 -13.61
N GLU A 65 -5.49 -16.35 -12.70
CA GLU A 65 -5.34 -15.44 -11.57
C GLU A 65 -5.50 -16.17 -10.25
N TYR A 66 -4.71 -15.77 -9.24
CA TYR A 66 -4.82 -16.29 -7.89
C TYR A 66 -4.45 -15.24 -6.84
N ASP A 67 -5.04 -15.37 -5.65
CA ASP A 67 -4.83 -14.48 -4.51
C ASP A 67 -3.69 -14.97 -3.64
N PHE A 68 -2.71 -14.11 -3.37
CA PHE A 68 -1.56 -14.39 -2.50
C PHE A 68 -1.58 -13.50 -1.27
N GLY A 69 -1.35 -14.09 -0.11
CA GLY A 69 -1.34 -13.44 1.17
C GLY A 69 0.06 -13.39 1.78
N PHE A 70 0.12 -13.79 3.05
CA PHE A 70 1.30 -13.62 3.90
C PHE A 70 1.70 -14.93 4.55
N THR A 71 2.99 -15.07 4.82
CA THR A 71 3.54 -16.11 5.69
C THR A 71 3.07 -15.91 7.14
N GLY A 72 3.33 -16.88 8.01
CA GLY A 72 3.06 -16.74 9.46
C GLY A 72 3.80 -15.56 10.11
N ALA A 73 4.94 -15.11 9.56
CA ALA A 73 5.68 -13.94 10.00
C ALA A 73 5.03 -12.61 9.52
N GLY A 74 4.17 -12.68 8.53
CA GLY A 74 3.53 -11.52 7.93
C GLY A 74 4.27 -10.92 6.74
N ASP A 75 5.30 -11.60 6.23
CA ASP A 75 5.93 -11.28 4.95
C ASP A 75 5.09 -11.85 3.80
N PHE A 76 5.22 -11.28 2.60
CA PHE A 76 4.57 -11.81 1.40
C PHE A 76 4.94 -13.28 1.16
N ASP A 77 3.96 -14.11 0.79
CA ASP A 77 4.19 -15.52 0.47
C ASP A 77 4.81 -15.67 -0.93
N THR A 78 6.09 -15.32 -1.00
CA THR A 78 6.90 -15.33 -2.22
C THR A 78 6.94 -16.72 -2.85
N ALA A 79 7.13 -17.77 -2.03
CA ALA A 79 7.29 -19.13 -2.54
C ALA A 79 6.04 -19.64 -3.26
N SER A 80 4.86 -19.40 -2.70
CA SER A 80 3.60 -19.80 -3.36
C SER A 80 3.35 -19.01 -4.64
N ALA A 81 3.66 -17.71 -4.65
CA ALA A 81 3.47 -16.85 -5.81
C ALA A 81 4.41 -17.23 -6.97
N GLU A 82 5.67 -17.55 -6.67
CA GLU A 82 6.66 -18.03 -7.65
C GLU A 82 6.25 -19.38 -8.23
N ALA A 83 5.89 -20.34 -7.38
CA ALA A 83 5.43 -21.67 -7.80
C ALA A 83 4.20 -21.59 -8.72
N PHE A 84 3.25 -20.71 -8.43
CA PHE A 84 2.08 -20.46 -9.28
C PHE A 84 2.48 -19.98 -10.67
N CYS A 85 3.39 -19.02 -10.78
CA CYS A 85 3.85 -18.49 -12.07
C CYS A 85 4.66 -19.51 -12.84
N VAL A 86 5.50 -20.31 -12.16
CA VAL A 86 6.28 -21.39 -12.77
C VAL A 86 5.35 -22.49 -13.34
N ALA A 87 4.31 -22.87 -12.61
CA ALA A 87 3.34 -23.90 -13.05
C ALA A 87 2.55 -23.48 -14.29
N GLY A 88 2.39 -22.18 -14.56
CA GLY A 88 1.72 -21.68 -15.76
C GLY A 88 2.51 -21.82 -17.06
N GLY A 89 3.80 -22.16 -16.99
CA GLY A 89 4.69 -22.24 -18.15
C GLY A 89 4.99 -20.88 -18.79
N GLY A 90 5.40 -20.90 -20.07
CA GLY A 90 5.73 -19.69 -20.82
C GLY A 90 6.85 -18.85 -20.17
N THR A 91 6.72 -17.54 -20.14
CA THR A 91 7.72 -16.61 -19.58
C THR A 91 7.74 -16.57 -18.05
N LYS A 92 6.84 -17.30 -17.39
CA LYS A 92 6.72 -17.40 -15.91
C LYS A 92 6.64 -16.03 -15.21
N ASN A 93 6.07 -15.03 -15.88
CA ASN A 93 5.88 -13.71 -15.34
C ASN A 93 4.56 -13.60 -14.56
N GLY A 94 4.53 -12.76 -13.52
CA GLY A 94 3.37 -12.45 -12.74
C GLY A 94 3.07 -10.94 -12.72
N TYR A 95 1.82 -10.59 -12.91
CA TYR A 95 1.33 -9.22 -13.02
C TYR A 95 0.22 -8.96 -12.01
N ILE A 96 0.21 -7.79 -11.38
CA ILE A 96 -0.81 -7.41 -10.39
C ILE A 96 -2.10 -7.06 -11.11
N SER A 97 -3.16 -7.83 -10.89
CA SER A 97 -4.53 -7.46 -11.29
C SER A 97 -5.30 -6.79 -10.15
N LYS A 98 -4.94 -7.06 -8.87
CA LYS A 98 -5.51 -6.40 -7.69
C LYS A 98 -4.47 -6.29 -6.56
N TRP A 99 -4.44 -5.14 -5.87
CA TRP A 99 -3.70 -4.92 -4.62
C TRP A 99 -4.70 -4.63 -3.52
N TYR A 100 -4.75 -5.50 -2.52
CA TYR A 100 -5.81 -5.50 -1.52
C TYR A 100 -5.56 -4.48 -0.41
N ASP A 101 -6.63 -3.77 -0.04
CA ASP A 101 -6.63 -2.86 1.10
C ASP A 101 -6.61 -3.64 2.42
N GLN A 102 -5.64 -3.32 3.27
CA GLN A 102 -5.47 -3.92 4.59
C GLN A 102 -6.04 -3.07 5.74
N SER A 103 -6.58 -1.88 5.45
CA SER A 103 -7.17 -0.99 6.46
C SER A 103 -8.48 -1.54 7.03
N GLY A 104 -9.24 -2.23 6.19
CA GLY A 104 -10.61 -2.68 6.44
C GLY A 104 -11.65 -1.83 5.72
N GLY A 105 -11.25 -0.80 4.97
CA GLY A 105 -12.12 0.01 4.13
C GLY A 105 -12.57 -0.69 2.85
N ALA A 106 -11.93 -1.81 2.50
CA ALA A 106 -12.20 -2.61 1.31
C ALA A 106 -12.09 -1.83 -0.03
N ILE A 107 -11.25 -0.81 -0.06
CA ILE A 107 -10.97 0.00 -1.25
C ILE A 107 -9.69 -0.55 -1.90
N ASN A 108 -9.83 -1.43 -2.88
CA ASN A 108 -8.66 -2.09 -3.48
C ASN A 108 -8.15 -1.33 -4.70
N TYR A 109 -6.85 -1.39 -4.96
CA TYR A 109 -6.33 -1.07 -6.28
C TYR A 109 -6.56 -2.22 -7.25
N GLN A 110 -6.88 -1.91 -8.50
CA GLN A 110 -7.07 -2.91 -9.55
C GLN A 110 -6.60 -2.43 -10.92
N GLN A 111 -6.32 -3.40 -11.80
CA GLN A 111 -6.09 -3.20 -13.23
C GLN A 111 -6.65 -4.39 -14.00
N THR A 112 -7.77 -4.18 -14.69
CA THR A 112 -8.47 -5.23 -15.44
C THR A 112 -7.88 -5.48 -16.84
N ASN A 113 -7.17 -4.47 -17.39
CA ASN A 113 -6.49 -4.64 -18.67
C ASN A 113 -5.12 -5.30 -18.46
N GLY A 114 -4.96 -6.55 -18.90
CA GLY A 114 -3.74 -7.34 -18.71
C GLY A 114 -2.47 -6.68 -19.27
N SER A 115 -2.56 -5.87 -20.34
CA SER A 115 -1.41 -5.15 -20.90
C SER A 115 -0.96 -3.94 -20.05
N LYS A 116 -1.80 -3.49 -19.12
CA LYS A 116 -1.57 -2.34 -18.24
C LYS A 116 -1.20 -2.73 -16.80
N GLN A 117 -1.15 -4.02 -16.51
CA GLN A 117 -0.81 -4.52 -15.18
C GLN A 117 0.68 -4.40 -14.89
N ASN A 118 1.01 -3.97 -13.68
CA ASN A 118 2.37 -3.86 -13.18
C ASN A 118 2.96 -5.24 -12.84
N GLN A 119 4.25 -5.44 -13.09
CA GLN A 119 4.93 -6.71 -12.85
C GLN A 119 5.39 -6.84 -11.39
N ILE A 120 5.25 -8.05 -10.83
CA ILE A 120 5.78 -8.43 -9.52
C ILE A 120 6.68 -9.67 -9.59
N ILE A 121 6.50 -10.54 -10.60
CA ILE A 121 7.31 -11.73 -10.82
C ILE A 121 7.90 -11.69 -12.22
N SER A 122 9.20 -11.93 -12.34
CA SER A 122 9.95 -12.01 -13.60
C SER A 122 10.67 -13.35 -13.70
N ASN A 123 10.42 -14.11 -14.76
CA ASN A 123 11.02 -15.43 -14.97
C ASN A 123 10.87 -16.40 -13.79
N GLY A 124 9.74 -16.33 -13.07
CA GLY A 124 9.47 -17.21 -11.93
C GLY A 124 10.06 -16.72 -10.61
N VAL A 125 10.64 -15.51 -10.55
CA VAL A 125 11.26 -14.94 -9.35
C VAL A 125 10.57 -13.63 -8.98
N VAL A 126 10.18 -13.45 -7.72
CA VAL A 126 9.61 -12.20 -7.21
C VAL A 126 10.64 -11.08 -7.30
N LEU A 127 10.22 -9.94 -7.82
CA LEU A 127 11.05 -8.73 -7.89
C LEU A 127 11.29 -8.17 -6.48
N THR A 128 12.52 -7.74 -6.23
CA THR A 128 12.93 -7.20 -4.92
C THR A 128 13.55 -5.82 -5.07
N ASP A 129 13.70 -5.13 -3.94
CA ASP A 129 14.36 -3.82 -3.85
C ASP A 129 15.88 -3.87 -4.17
N GLY A 130 16.43 -5.07 -4.26
CA GLY A 130 17.85 -5.31 -4.56
C GLY A 130 18.78 -5.11 -3.37
N THR A 131 18.33 -4.48 -2.30
CA THR A 131 19.15 -4.19 -1.12
C THR A 131 18.76 -5.07 0.07
N ASN A 132 17.49 -5.07 0.43
CA ASN A 132 16.97 -5.80 1.59
C ASN A 132 16.18 -7.05 1.18
N THR A 133 16.19 -7.41 -0.10
CA THR A 133 15.44 -8.53 -0.67
C THR A 133 13.92 -8.47 -0.42
N LYS A 134 13.40 -7.28 -0.16
CA LYS A 134 11.97 -7.09 0.06
C LYS A 134 11.21 -7.06 -1.27
N PRO A 135 10.06 -7.73 -1.37
CA PRO A 135 9.23 -7.73 -2.57
C PRO A 135 8.79 -6.32 -2.97
N VAL A 136 8.78 -6.06 -4.27
CA VAL A 136 8.35 -4.77 -4.83
C VAL A 136 7.46 -4.98 -6.06
N ILE A 137 6.60 -4.00 -6.33
CA ILE A 137 5.85 -3.89 -7.58
C ILE A 137 6.63 -2.98 -8.51
N LYS A 138 7.00 -3.49 -9.68
CA LYS A 138 7.69 -2.72 -10.71
C LYS A 138 6.69 -1.81 -11.42
N MET A 139 6.93 -0.51 -11.35
CA MET A 139 6.19 0.48 -12.11
C MET A 139 6.86 0.68 -13.47
N GLU A 140 6.08 0.66 -14.52
CA GLU A 140 6.54 0.77 -15.91
C GLU A 140 5.68 1.77 -16.67
N ALA A 141 6.24 2.36 -17.71
CA ALA A 141 5.47 3.24 -18.59
C ALA A 141 4.21 2.55 -19.13
N ASN A 142 3.13 3.29 -19.25
CA ASN A 142 1.82 2.79 -19.71
C ASN A 142 1.14 1.75 -18.82
N LYS A 143 1.58 1.59 -17.56
CA LYS A 143 1.00 0.69 -16.58
C LYS A 143 0.62 1.44 -15.30
N GLY A 144 -0.34 0.93 -14.56
CA GLY A 144 -0.78 1.53 -13.30
C GLY A 144 -1.98 0.82 -12.72
N LEU A 145 -2.31 1.19 -11.50
CA LEU A 145 -3.45 0.68 -10.76
C LEU A 145 -4.42 1.82 -10.46
N VAL A 146 -5.70 1.49 -10.29
CA VAL A 146 -6.73 2.45 -9.89
C VAL A 146 -7.61 1.84 -8.80
N THR A 147 -8.04 2.63 -7.83
CA THR A 147 -8.95 2.13 -6.80
C THR A 147 -10.28 1.67 -7.40
N ASP A 148 -10.84 0.55 -6.91
CA ASP A 148 -12.12 0.02 -7.37
C ASP A 148 -13.31 0.89 -6.92
N SER A 149 -13.13 1.65 -5.85
CA SER A 149 -14.11 2.58 -5.29
C SER A 149 -13.53 3.98 -5.12
N ASN A 150 -14.39 4.97 -4.96
CA ASN A 150 -13.97 6.33 -4.66
C ASN A 150 -13.49 6.44 -3.22
N ILE A 151 -12.46 7.24 -2.99
CA ILE A 151 -11.94 7.59 -1.68
C ILE A 151 -11.78 9.10 -1.57
N GLN A 152 -12.14 9.65 -0.44
CA GLN A 152 -11.84 11.04 -0.11
C GLN A 152 -10.52 11.08 0.67
N VAL A 153 -9.45 11.47 -0.01
CA VAL A 153 -8.09 11.36 0.52
C VAL A 153 -7.87 12.33 1.69
N PHE A 154 -8.49 13.52 1.64
CA PHE A 154 -8.41 14.52 2.70
C PHE A 154 -9.81 14.91 3.21
N PRO A 155 -10.53 14.00 3.91
CA PRO A 155 -11.81 14.34 4.51
C PRO A 155 -11.61 15.48 5.51
N SER A 156 -12.53 16.44 5.53
CA SER A 156 -12.42 17.63 6.40
C SER A 156 -11.12 18.44 6.23
N LYS A 157 -10.45 18.34 5.08
CA LYS A 157 -9.21 19.05 4.74
C LYS A 157 -8.02 18.72 5.66
N ILE A 158 -8.04 17.55 6.26
CA ILE A 158 -6.96 17.02 7.12
C ILE A 158 -6.72 15.57 6.72
N GLY A 159 -5.47 15.15 6.73
CA GLY A 159 -5.12 13.75 6.44
C GLY A 159 -3.65 13.58 6.07
N THR A 160 -3.27 12.33 5.92
CA THR A 160 -1.90 11.94 5.56
C THR A 160 -1.93 10.94 4.41
N ILE A 161 -1.06 11.15 3.42
CA ILE A 161 -0.68 10.15 2.44
C ILE A 161 0.75 9.72 2.76
N LEU A 162 0.98 8.42 2.85
CA LEU A 162 2.31 7.84 3.03
C LEU A 162 2.59 6.91 1.86
N SER A 163 3.75 7.05 1.23
CA SER A 163 4.18 6.21 0.11
C SER A 163 5.64 5.79 0.27
N VAL A 164 5.95 4.54 -0.10
CA VAL A 164 7.33 4.03 -0.14
C VAL A 164 7.64 3.59 -1.56
N PHE A 165 8.52 4.33 -2.23
CA PHE A 165 8.85 4.08 -3.63
C PHE A 165 10.27 4.50 -3.97
N LYS A 166 10.74 4.08 -5.14
CA LYS A 166 11.88 4.66 -5.85
C LYS A 166 11.49 5.00 -7.29
N ASN A 167 12.08 6.04 -7.84
CA ASN A 167 11.90 6.44 -9.23
C ASN A 167 13.23 6.36 -9.97
N THR A 168 13.23 5.71 -11.13
CA THR A 168 14.41 5.59 -12.02
C THR A 168 14.23 6.33 -13.34
N ALA A 169 13.08 6.99 -13.54
CA ALA A 169 12.80 7.81 -14.72
C ALA A 169 13.07 9.30 -14.45
N SER A 170 13.20 10.07 -15.52
CA SER A 170 13.38 11.53 -15.44
C SER A 170 12.16 12.24 -14.84
N PHE A 171 10.96 11.68 -14.97
CA PHE A 171 9.72 12.19 -14.41
C PHE A 171 8.66 11.07 -14.30
N GLY A 172 7.76 11.15 -13.33
CA GLY A 172 6.64 10.22 -13.21
C GLY A 172 5.66 10.58 -12.10
N THR A 173 4.40 10.24 -12.31
CA THR A 173 3.35 10.37 -11.30
C THR A 173 3.35 9.18 -10.37
N ILE A 174 3.52 9.42 -9.08
CA ILE A 174 3.48 8.40 -8.04
C ILE A 174 2.03 8.01 -7.78
N CYS A 175 1.20 9.00 -7.43
CA CYS A 175 -0.24 8.82 -7.26
C CYS A 175 -0.98 10.13 -7.54
N ALA A 176 -2.24 10.00 -7.94
CA ALA A 176 -3.10 11.14 -8.26
C ALA A 176 -4.57 10.79 -8.06
N THR A 177 -5.39 11.81 -7.81
CA THR A 177 -6.84 11.70 -8.00
C THR A 177 -7.24 12.35 -9.33
N TYR A 178 -8.27 11.81 -9.94
CA TYR A 178 -8.83 12.35 -11.18
C TYR A 178 -10.30 12.65 -11.02
N GLN A 179 -10.72 13.84 -11.44
CA GLN A 179 -12.11 14.25 -11.51
C GLN A 179 -12.50 14.59 -12.95
N ALA A 180 -13.34 13.80 -13.57
CA ALA A 180 -13.93 14.14 -14.84
C ALA A 180 -15.05 15.19 -14.64
N PRO A 181 -15.21 16.20 -15.54
CA PRO A 181 -14.41 16.51 -16.72
C PRO A 181 -13.23 17.45 -16.47
N SER A 182 -13.00 17.90 -15.24
CA SER A 182 -12.10 19.01 -14.93
C SER A 182 -10.62 18.61 -14.78
N GLY A 183 -10.28 17.31 -14.77
CA GLY A 183 -8.89 16.83 -14.69
C GLY A 183 -8.47 16.37 -13.30
N VAL A 184 -7.19 16.52 -12.97
CA VAL A 184 -6.57 16.03 -11.74
C VAL A 184 -6.88 16.96 -10.56
N ASP A 185 -7.34 16.43 -9.42
CA ASP A 185 -7.53 17.22 -8.19
C ASP A 185 -6.22 17.46 -7.47
N TRP A 186 -5.41 16.41 -7.34
CA TRP A 186 -4.05 16.49 -6.82
C TRP A 186 -3.19 15.40 -7.44
N GLN A 187 -1.89 15.62 -7.45
CA GLN A 187 -0.91 14.73 -8.04
C GLN A 187 0.41 14.80 -7.25
N LEU A 188 0.96 13.65 -6.91
CA LEU A 188 2.30 13.51 -6.41
C LEU A 188 3.19 13.02 -7.55
N ASP A 189 4.16 13.83 -7.93
CA ASP A 189 5.12 13.53 -8.98
C ASP A 189 6.51 13.34 -8.40
N SER A 190 7.35 12.59 -9.10
CA SER A 190 8.79 12.56 -8.84
C SER A 190 9.59 12.64 -10.15
N SER A 191 10.77 13.20 -10.06
CA SER A 191 11.84 13.01 -11.04
C SER A 191 13.02 12.33 -10.36
N THR A 192 14.11 12.07 -11.08
CA THR A 192 15.33 11.48 -10.49
C THR A 192 15.99 12.35 -9.43
N ALA A 193 15.67 13.63 -9.38
CA ALA A 193 16.28 14.60 -8.47
C ALA A 193 15.27 15.41 -7.65
N THR A 194 13.96 15.26 -7.91
CA THR A 194 12.97 16.12 -7.26
C THR A 194 11.68 15.36 -6.97
N ILE A 195 10.98 15.76 -5.91
CA ILE A 195 9.57 15.42 -5.69
C ILE A 195 8.76 16.67 -5.93
N GLY A 196 7.69 16.51 -6.72
CA GLY A 196 6.74 17.57 -7.01
C GLY A 196 5.38 17.21 -6.48
N TYR A 197 4.69 18.19 -5.95
CA TYR A 197 3.30 18.09 -5.59
C TYR A 197 2.51 19.13 -6.37
N LYS A 198 1.45 18.69 -7.02
CA LYS A 198 0.52 19.56 -7.72
C LYS A 198 -0.84 19.48 -7.04
N TRP A 199 -1.40 20.63 -6.77
CA TRP A 199 -2.76 20.77 -6.28
C TRP A 199 -3.54 21.59 -7.29
N TYR A 200 -4.69 21.09 -7.68
CA TYR A 200 -5.57 21.77 -8.60
C TYR A 200 -6.82 22.22 -7.82
N SER A 201 -7.08 23.52 -7.77
CA SER A 201 -8.30 24.07 -7.23
C SER A 201 -9.30 24.34 -8.34
N SER A 202 -10.58 24.48 -8.01
CA SER A 202 -11.65 24.87 -8.94
C SER A 202 -11.39 26.22 -9.63
N GLY A 203 -10.48 27.04 -9.10
CA GLY A 203 -10.03 28.32 -9.66
C GLY A 203 -8.80 28.25 -10.56
N GLY A 204 -8.27 27.05 -10.88
CA GLY A 204 -7.18 26.87 -11.86
C GLY A 204 -5.77 27.08 -11.34
N GLY A 205 -5.56 27.18 -10.04
CA GLY A 205 -4.20 27.28 -9.46
C GLY A 205 -3.51 25.92 -9.32
N SER A 206 -2.30 25.75 -9.83
CA SER A 206 -1.46 24.60 -9.52
C SER A 206 -0.24 25.04 -8.73
N THR A 207 0.00 24.44 -7.58
CA THR A 207 1.24 24.66 -6.83
C THR A 207 2.14 23.47 -7.06
N LYS A 208 3.33 23.71 -7.63
CA LYS A 208 4.35 22.68 -7.83
C LYS A 208 5.51 22.95 -6.88
N ILE A 209 5.91 21.91 -6.14
CA ILE A 209 7.11 21.97 -5.33
C ILE A 209 8.11 21.00 -5.87
N ALA A 210 9.32 21.46 -5.92
CA ALA A 210 10.47 20.63 -6.18
C ALA A 210 11.39 20.72 -4.96
N ALA A 211 11.69 19.59 -4.35
CA ALA A 211 12.79 19.47 -3.41
C ALA A 211 13.87 18.62 -4.07
N ASN A 212 15.14 19.01 -3.91
CA ASN A 212 16.26 18.19 -4.37
C ASN A 212 16.34 16.94 -3.50
N LEU A 213 15.97 15.80 -4.07
CA LEU A 213 15.97 14.51 -3.39
C LEU A 213 16.53 13.45 -4.34
N ASP A 214 17.39 12.61 -3.81
CA ASP A 214 17.75 11.37 -4.49
C ASP A 214 16.60 10.36 -4.34
N VAL A 215 15.77 10.24 -5.36
CA VAL A 215 14.68 9.25 -5.42
C VAL A 215 15.06 7.99 -6.20
N THR A 216 16.33 7.83 -6.55
CA THR A 216 16.86 6.61 -7.18
C THR A 216 16.98 5.46 -6.20
N THR A 217 16.97 5.76 -4.89
CA THR A 217 16.83 4.80 -3.80
C THR A 217 15.42 4.83 -3.22
N PHE A 218 15.03 3.80 -2.46
CA PHE A 218 13.73 3.77 -1.81
C PHE A 218 13.60 4.89 -0.78
N GLN A 219 12.53 5.66 -0.91
CA GLN A 219 12.20 6.78 -0.03
C GLN A 219 10.82 6.58 0.57
N THR A 220 10.68 6.96 1.85
CA THR A 220 9.38 7.17 2.48
C THR A 220 8.96 8.60 2.26
N GLN A 221 7.83 8.80 1.62
CA GLN A 221 7.23 10.11 1.36
C GLN A 221 5.95 10.27 2.16
N SER A 222 5.81 11.38 2.88
CA SER A 222 4.57 11.73 3.57
C SER A 222 4.11 13.13 3.20
N GLN A 223 2.83 13.23 2.86
CA GLN A 223 2.11 14.50 2.68
C GLN A 223 1.10 14.61 3.81
N ILE A 224 1.29 15.58 4.68
CA ILE A 224 0.44 15.79 5.87
C ILE A 224 -0.30 17.11 5.72
N ARG A 225 -1.60 17.03 5.45
CA ARG A 225 -2.47 18.19 5.43
C ARG A 225 -2.96 18.46 6.85
N THR A 226 -2.50 19.56 7.46
CA THR A 226 -2.79 19.90 8.85
C THR A 226 -3.92 20.93 8.98
N SER A 227 -4.24 21.63 7.88
CA SER A 227 -5.35 22.59 7.83
C SER A 227 -5.89 22.73 6.40
N GLY A 228 -6.92 23.56 6.24
CA GLY A 228 -7.50 23.86 4.93
C GLY A 228 -6.48 24.33 3.89
N THR A 229 -5.43 24.99 4.31
CA THR A 229 -4.49 25.71 3.43
C THR A 229 -3.02 25.31 3.59
N VAL A 230 -2.69 24.40 4.50
CA VAL A 230 -1.30 23.99 4.75
C VAL A 230 -1.10 22.50 4.59
N MET A 231 -0.11 22.13 3.81
CA MET A 231 0.37 20.76 3.64
C MET A 231 1.88 20.69 3.87
N GLY A 232 2.30 19.90 4.85
CA GLY A 232 3.71 19.56 5.07
C GLY A 232 4.15 18.41 4.17
N ILE A 233 5.33 18.55 3.56
CA ILE A 233 5.99 17.52 2.78
C ILE A 233 7.18 16.97 3.56
N TYR A 234 7.24 15.65 3.67
CA TYR A 234 8.29 14.96 4.42
C TYR A 234 8.93 13.87 3.56
N THR A 235 10.23 13.66 3.75
CA THR A 235 10.98 12.54 3.18
C THR A 235 11.76 11.84 4.28
N ASN A 236 11.62 10.53 4.38
CA ASN A 236 12.29 9.72 5.41
C ASN A 236 12.09 10.29 6.83
N GLY A 237 10.89 10.80 7.10
CA GLY A 237 10.53 11.41 8.38
C GLY A 237 11.02 12.85 8.59
N VAL A 238 11.83 13.40 7.68
CA VAL A 238 12.33 14.78 7.76
C VAL A 238 11.40 15.71 7.00
N LYS A 239 10.95 16.77 7.65
CA LYS A 239 10.13 17.80 7.00
C LYS A 239 10.98 18.61 6.03
N LEU A 240 10.55 18.66 4.79
CA LEU A 240 11.22 19.45 3.75
C LEU A 240 10.64 20.86 3.69
N GLN A 241 9.33 20.98 3.65
CA GLN A 241 8.65 22.24 3.39
C GLN A 241 7.19 22.19 3.82
N ASP A 242 6.62 23.36 4.16
CA ASP A 242 5.19 23.60 4.15
C ASP A 242 4.74 24.23 2.84
N LEU A 243 3.62 23.79 2.34
CA LEU A 243 2.95 24.30 1.18
C LEU A 243 1.73 25.10 1.58
N THR A 244 1.55 26.26 0.99
CA THR A 244 0.24 26.90 0.94
C THR A 244 -0.54 26.30 -0.22
N ILE A 245 -1.62 25.60 0.07
CA ILE A 245 -2.51 24.96 -0.91
C ILE A 245 -3.87 25.66 -0.89
N GLY A 246 -4.70 25.40 -1.93
CA GLY A 246 -6.08 25.87 -1.98
C GLY A 246 -6.91 25.33 -0.81
N ASN A 247 -7.86 26.13 -0.33
CA ASN A 247 -8.76 25.76 0.76
C ASN A 247 -9.90 24.83 0.31
N ASP A 248 -9.83 24.29 -0.90
CA ASP A 248 -10.89 23.46 -1.47
C ASP A 248 -10.93 22.09 -0.77
N GLN A 249 -12.14 21.63 -0.52
CA GLN A 249 -12.38 20.26 -0.13
C GLN A 249 -12.45 19.42 -1.39
N GLN A 250 -11.64 18.38 -1.43
CA GLN A 250 -11.69 17.44 -2.55
C GLN A 250 -12.91 16.54 -2.45
N SER A 251 -13.45 16.21 -3.60
CA SER A 251 -14.51 15.21 -3.73
C SER A 251 -13.94 13.81 -3.53
N ALA A 252 -14.81 12.85 -3.20
CA ALA A 252 -14.43 11.45 -3.23
C ALA A 252 -14.23 11.01 -4.68
N ASN A 253 -13.00 10.60 -5.02
CA ASN A 253 -12.62 10.20 -6.37
C ASN A 253 -11.80 8.92 -6.32
N LYS A 254 -11.59 8.30 -7.47
CA LYS A 254 -10.64 7.20 -7.61
C LYS A 254 -9.22 7.73 -7.53
N VAL A 255 -8.35 6.97 -6.86
CA VAL A 255 -6.91 7.23 -6.80
C VAL A 255 -6.21 6.32 -7.79
N CYS A 256 -5.35 6.90 -8.62
CA CYS A 256 -4.44 6.18 -9.51
C CYS A 256 -3.07 6.04 -8.85
N LEU A 257 -2.41 4.92 -9.09
CA LEU A 257 -1.04 4.64 -8.70
C LEU A 257 -0.20 4.41 -9.95
N GLY A 258 0.93 5.11 -10.05
CA GLY A 258 1.86 5.01 -11.18
C GLY A 258 1.43 5.78 -12.44
N SER A 259 0.31 6.49 -12.40
CA SER A 259 -0.19 7.33 -13.49
C SER A 259 -1.17 8.38 -12.97
N PHE A 260 -1.57 9.34 -13.81
CA PHE A 260 -2.57 10.34 -13.43
C PHE A 260 -3.92 10.21 -14.15
N GLN A 261 -4.09 9.27 -15.08
CA GLN A 261 -5.35 9.16 -15.80
C GLN A 261 -6.18 7.97 -15.40
N ILE A 262 -7.45 8.23 -15.11
CA ILE A 262 -8.52 7.26 -14.92
C ILE A 262 -9.32 7.17 -16.20
N GLY A 263 -9.43 6.01 -16.72
CA GLY A 263 -10.16 5.69 -17.90
C GLY A 263 -9.57 4.48 -18.54
N SER A 264 -10.06 4.09 -19.68
CA SER A 264 -9.59 2.91 -20.40
C SER A 264 -8.12 2.98 -20.84
N VAL A 265 -7.51 4.18 -20.82
CA VAL A 265 -6.12 4.37 -21.24
C VAL A 265 -5.41 5.34 -20.30
N PRO A 266 -4.44 4.88 -19.50
CA PRO A 266 -3.53 5.79 -18.85
C PRO A 266 -2.77 6.57 -19.92
N SER A 267 -2.76 7.89 -19.86
CA SER A 267 -1.94 8.76 -20.70
C SER A 267 -1.17 9.73 -19.82
N GLY A 268 0.05 10.05 -20.16
CA GLY A 268 0.83 11.07 -19.50
C GLY A 268 1.98 10.55 -18.66
N ASP A 269 2.35 11.27 -17.64
CA ASP A 269 3.55 11.09 -16.86
C ASP A 269 3.56 9.78 -16.05
N TRP A 270 4.41 8.83 -16.42
CA TRP A 270 4.46 7.50 -15.82
C TRP A 270 5.56 7.40 -14.77
N LEU A 271 5.26 6.81 -13.63
CA LEU A 271 6.31 6.34 -12.73
C LEU A 271 7.00 5.12 -13.36
N VAL A 272 8.31 5.21 -13.52
CA VAL A 272 9.16 4.07 -13.85
C VAL A 272 10.08 3.81 -12.68
N GLY A 273 9.87 2.72 -11.98
CA GLY A 273 10.59 2.45 -10.73
C GLY A 273 9.99 1.28 -9.99
N SER A 274 9.91 1.38 -8.69
CA SER A 274 9.33 0.33 -7.85
C SER A 274 8.55 0.92 -6.69
N PHE A 275 7.48 0.21 -6.31
CA PHE A 275 6.60 0.57 -5.21
C PHE A 275 6.60 -0.54 -4.16
N ALA A 276 6.69 -0.18 -2.89
CA ALA A 276 6.68 -1.12 -1.77
C ALA A 276 5.44 -0.99 -0.89
N GLU A 277 5.00 0.25 -0.61
CA GLU A 277 3.85 0.55 0.26
C GLU A 277 3.14 1.84 -0.14
N GLN A 278 1.82 1.90 0.15
CA GLN A 278 1.03 3.10 0.19
C GLN A 278 -0.04 3.01 1.27
#